data_6313dd74d5b442622bbab6867695f825
#
_entry.id   6313dd74d5b442622bbab6867695f825
#
_cell.length_a   1.000
_cell.length_b   1.000
_cell.length_c   1.000
_cell.angle_alpha   90.00
_cell.angle_beta   90.00
_cell.angle_gamma   90.00
#
_symmetry.space_group_name_H-M   'P 1'
#
loop_
_entity.id
_entity.type
_entity.pdbx_description
1 polymer ?
#
loop_
_entity_poly.entity_id
_entity_poly.type
_entity_poly.pdbx_seq_one_letter_code
_entity_poly.pdbx_strand_id
1 'polypeptide(L)'
;MVYVEKYITDSECLAVRKDAGINSLKDLKGKKIGMPFNTSVHFAMLAALKTVGLGASDVTLINVKADSLQATWQRKDIDGAFIWHPVLGDLLADNGKLLLKTGDLAASGTLVFDGIVVRNEFKEKRPDLVLAYLKEYDRLAMLYEKQPQEVVKVLSPYLAMTPEKTMDYINTFHPVPVKEMASDKWMGLPGAKDTGVLRTLQSQ
;
A
#
# COMPACT_ATOMS: atom_id res chain seq x y z
N MET A 1 17.69 -3.26 4.79
CA MET A 1 16.53 -4.03 4.34
C MET A 1 16.98 -5.45 4.04
N VAL A 2 16.18 -6.44 4.35
CA VAL A 2 16.49 -7.87 4.08
C VAL A 2 15.49 -8.51 3.15
N TYR A 3 14.33 -7.87 2.91
CA TYR A 3 13.28 -8.45 2.10
C TYR A 3 12.28 -7.37 1.64
N VAL A 4 11.81 -7.44 0.40
CA VAL A 4 10.63 -6.72 -0.08
C VAL A 4 9.41 -7.60 0.21
N GLU A 5 8.55 -7.15 1.11
CA GLU A 5 7.42 -7.93 1.59
C GLU A 5 6.34 -8.05 0.51
N LYS A 6 5.89 -6.91 0.05
CA LYS A 6 4.86 -6.81 -0.97
C LYS A 6 5.01 -5.53 -1.77
N TYR A 7 4.57 -5.60 -3.01
CA TYR A 7 4.38 -4.42 -3.84
C TYR A 7 2.98 -3.85 -3.62
N ILE A 8 2.92 -2.54 -3.34
CA ILE A 8 1.65 -1.86 -3.07
C ILE A 8 1.06 -1.40 -4.40
N THR A 9 -0.03 -2.03 -4.81
CA THR A 9 -0.78 -1.71 -6.03
C THR A 9 -2.17 -1.19 -5.71
N ASP A 10 -3.06 -2.07 -5.31
CA ASP A 10 -4.47 -1.81 -5.05
C ASP A 10 -4.88 -1.98 -3.58
N SER A 11 -3.92 -2.33 -2.70
CA SER A 11 -4.15 -2.35 -1.25
C SER A 11 -4.26 -0.95 -0.63
N GLU A 12 -3.69 0.06 -1.29
CA GLU A 12 -3.75 1.47 -0.91
C GLU A 12 -4.28 2.30 -2.08
N CYS A 13 -5.37 3.05 -1.86
CA CYS A 13 -6.03 3.78 -2.92
C CYS A 13 -6.55 5.13 -2.45
N LEU A 14 -6.68 6.06 -3.40
CA LEU A 14 -7.41 7.30 -3.21
C LEU A 14 -8.88 7.07 -3.54
N ALA A 15 -9.73 7.11 -2.55
CA ALA A 15 -11.18 7.13 -2.69
C ALA A 15 -11.69 8.57 -2.55
N VAL A 16 -12.70 8.94 -3.35
CA VAL A 16 -13.36 10.24 -3.29
C VAL A 16 -14.86 10.07 -3.15
N ARG A 17 -15.51 11.00 -2.51
CA ARG A 17 -16.97 11.01 -2.37
C ARG A 17 -17.62 11.18 -3.74
N LYS A 18 -18.67 10.42 -4.03
CA LYS A 18 -19.42 10.52 -5.30
C LYS A 18 -20.04 11.91 -5.50
N ASP A 19 -20.40 12.57 -4.39
CA ASP A 19 -21.00 13.91 -4.37
C ASP A 19 -19.99 15.08 -4.30
N ALA A 20 -18.67 14.81 -4.32
CA ALA A 20 -17.63 15.84 -4.25
C ALA A 20 -17.28 16.49 -5.60
N GLY A 21 -17.84 16.01 -6.72
CA GLY A 21 -17.54 16.53 -8.06
C GLY A 21 -16.12 16.25 -8.56
N ILE A 22 -15.47 15.20 -8.03
CA ILE A 22 -14.10 14.81 -8.39
C ILE A 22 -14.16 13.61 -9.35
N ASN A 23 -13.69 13.77 -10.60
CA ASN A 23 -13.68 12.71 -11.61
C ASN A 23 -12.26 12.39 -12.11
N SER A 24 -11.29 13.26 -11.83
CA SER A 24 -9.89 13.11 -12.20
C SER A 24 -8.99 13.69 -11.11
N LEU A 25 -7.68 13.39 -11.17
CA LEU A 25 -6.71 13.97 -10.23
C LEU A 25 -6.63 15.50 -10.33
N LYS A 26 -6.95 16.10 -11.48
CA LYS A 26 -6.97 17.57 -11.65
C LYS A 26 -8.08 18.23 -10.83
N ASP A 27 -9.18 17.52 -10.59
CA ASP A 27 -10.33 18.02 -9.82
C ASP A 27 -10.05 18.09 -8.31
N LEU A 28 -8.88 17.58 -7.88
CA LEU A 28 -8.44 17.66 -6.49
C LEU A 28 -8.06 19.07 -6.06
N LYS A 29 -7.84 20.00 -7.01
CA LYS A 29 -7.51 21.38 -6.68
C LYS A 29 -8.58 22.02 -5.77
N GLY A 30 -8.14 22.54 -4.62
CA GLY A 30 -9.01 23.12 -3.61
C GLY A 30 -9.81 22.12 -2.75
N LYS A 31 -9.65 20.81 -2.98
CA LYS A 31 -10.36 19.76 -2.22
C LYS A 31 -9.64 19.41 -0.94
N LYS A 32 -10.39 18.83 0.00
CA LYS A 32 -9.90 18.34 1.29
C LYS A 32 -9.67 16.82 1.23
N ILE A 33 -8.44 16.37 1.37
CA ILE A 33 -8.07 14.95 1.30
C ILE A 33 -7.46 14.51 2.62
N GLY A 34 -8.12 13.55 3.27
CA GLY A 34 -7.68 12.95 4.54
C GLY A 34 -6.76 11.76 4.33
N MET A 35 -5.71 11.65 5.13
CA MET A 35 -4.80 10.50 5.13
C MET A 35 -3.88 10.52 6.36
N PRO A 36 -3.31 9.39 6.80
CA PRO A 36 -2.23 9.41 7.79
C PRO A 36 -0.96 10.00 7.16
N PHE A 37 -0.40 11.05 7.78
CA PHE A 37 0.85 11.65 7.31
C PHE A 37 2.07 10.79 7.66
N ASN A 38 3.16 10.99 6.91
CA ASN A 38 4.42 10.26 7.04
C ASN A 38 4.28 8.74 6.82
N THR A 39 3.37 8.36 5.92
CA THR A 39 3.13 6.98 5.50
C THR A 39 3.26 6.86 3.97
N SER A 40 3.16 5.62 3.46
CA SER A 40 3.12 5.30 2.02
C SER A 40 2.04 6.08 1.27
N VAL A 41 0.83 6.19 1.83
CA VAL A 41 -0.28 6.92 1.18
C VAL A 41 -0.03 8.42 1.11
N HIS A 42 0.69 9.02 2.08
CA HIS A 42 1.08 10.43 1.99
C HIS A 42 2.08 10.65 0.85
N PHE A 43 3.09 9.79 0.73
CA PHE A 43 4.04 9.81 -0.38
C PHE A 43 3.32 9.61 -1.72
N ALA A 44 2.46 8.59 -1.84
CA ALA A 44 1.70 8.31 -3.05
C ALA A 44 0.78 9.49 -3.45
N MET A 45 0.17 10.18 -2.48
CA MET A 45 -0.63 11.37 -2.75
C MET A 45 0.19 12.50 -3.37
N LEU A 46 1.36 12.80 -2.81
CA LEU A 46 2.24 13.83 -3.35
C LEU A 46 2.73 13.47 -4.77
N ALA A 47 3.08 12.20 -4.99
CA ALA A 47 3.44 11.71 -6.31
C ALA A 47 2.27 11.82 -7.31
N ALA A 48 1.05 11.46 -6.90
CA ALA A 48 -0.15 11.57 -7.73
C ALA A 48 -0.42 13.02 -8.17
N LEU A 49 -0.34 13.97 -7.24
CA LEU A 49 -0.51 15.40 -7.54
C LEU A 49 0.51 15.86 -8.60
N LYS A 50 1.78 15.46 -8.44
CA LYS A 50 2.84 15.81 -9.37
C LYS A 50 2.57 15.33 -10.80
N THR A 51 1.92 14.16 -10.99
CA THR A 51 1.59 13.65 -12.33
C THR A 51 0.65 14.55 -13.13
N VAL A 52 -0.13 15.38 -12.44
CA VAL A 52 -1.11 16.30 -13.06
C VAL A 52 -0.74 17.77 -12.91
N GLY A 53 0.50 18.06 -12.48
CA GLY A 53 1.01 19.42 -12.32
C GLY A 53 0.47 20.17 -11.10
N LEU A 54 -0.07 19.45 -10.11
CA LEU A 54 -0.49 20.02 -8.83
C LEU A 54 0.59 19.83 -7.76
N GLY A 55 0.65 20.74 -6.81
CA GLY A 55 1.47 20.65 -5.61
C GLY A 55 0.63 20.45 -4.35
N ALA A 56 1.31 20.19 -3.23
CA ALA A 56 0.64 20.05 -1.93
C ALA A 56 -0.14 21.30 -1.51
N SER A 57 0.25 22.49 -1.97
CA SER A 57 -0.44 23.76 -1.71
C SER A 57 -1.73 23.93 -2.50
N ASP A 58 -1.95 23.16 -3.58
CA ASP A 58 -3.17 23.22 -4.39
C ASP A 58 -4.32 22.43 -3.76
N VAL A 59 -4.04 21.57 -2.77
CA VAL A 59 -4.99 20.67 -2.12
C VAL A 59 -4.89 20.83 -0.61
N THR A 60 -6.01 20.78 0.09
CA THR A 60 -6.00 20.78 1.56
C THR A 60 -5.75 19.35 2.07
N LEU A 61 -4.49 19.00 2.33
CA LEU A 61 -4.14 17.72 2.93
C LEU A 61 -4.39 17.75 4.43
N ILE A 62 -5.14 16.77 4.95
CA ILE A 62 -5.53 16.69 6.35
C ILE A 62 -4.96 15.43 6.97
N ASN A 63 -4.15 15.60 8.03
CA ASN A 63 -3.62 14.45 8.77
C ASN A 63 -4.72 13.84 9.65
N VAL A 64 -5.20 12.66 9.24
CA VAL A 64 -6.23 11.89 9.95
C VAL A 64 -5.70 10.49 10.19
N LYS A 65 -5.76 10.01 11.43
CA LYS A 65 -5.42 8.63 11.75
C LYS A 65 -6.37 7.66 11.05
N ALA A 66 -5.89 6.48 10.67
CA ALA A 66 -6.69 5.48 9.95
C ALA A 66 -7.99 5.10 10.69
N ASP A 67 -7.94 4.94 12.02
CA ASP A 67 -9.09 4.62 12.86
C ASP A 67 -10.15 5.72 12.94
N SER A 68 -9.76 6.96 12.69
CA SER A 68 -10.64 8.15 12.77
C SER A 68 -11.17 8.58 11.40
N LEU A 69 -10.66 7.95 10.33
CA LEU A 69 -10.90 8.42 8.96
C LEU A 69 -12.37 8.22 8.54
N GLN A 70 -12.97 7.08 8.93
CA GLN A 70 -14.37 6.79 8.62
C GLN A 70 -15.32 7.80 9.25
N ALA A 71 -15.10 8.16 10.51
CA ALA A 71 -15.91 9.19 11.19
C ALA A 71 -15.75 10.57 10.54
N THR A 72 -14.52 10.92 10.12
CA THR A 72 -14.24 12.18 9.40
C THR A 72 -14.94 12.22 8.03
N TRP A 73 -14.97 11.08 7.34
CA TRP A 73 -15.70 10.92 6.08
C TRP A 73 -17.22 11.08 6.25
N GLN A 74 -17.80 10.44 7.27
CA GLN A 74 -19.24 10.50 7.54
C GLN A 74 -19.72 11.91 7.88
N ARG A 75 -18.90 12.70 8.59
CA ARG A 75 -19.18 14.11 8.86
C ARG A 75 -19.00 15.03 7.67
N LYS A 76 -18.52 14.52 6.54
CA LYS A 76 -18.20 15.29 5.32
C LYS A 76 -17.12 16.36 5.53
N ASP A 77 -16.21 16.14 6.46
CA ASP A 77 -15.09 17.03 6.72
C ASP A 77 -14.02 16.96 5.64
N ILE A 78 -14.02 15.85 4.83
CA ILE A 78 -13.12 15.58 3.72
C ILE A 78 -13.89 15.18 2.46
N ASP A 79 -13.34 15.54 1.29
CA ASP A 79 -13.88 15.22 -0.04
C ASP A 79 -13.35 13.88 -0.57
N GLY A 80 -12.20 13.45 -0.07
CA GLY A 80 -11.55 12.20 -0.40
C GLY A 80 -10.62 11.72 0.70
N ALA A 81 -10.17 10.48 0.58
CA ALA A 81 -9.22 9.86 1.49
C ALA A 81 -8.26 8.94 0.76
N PHE A 82 -6.97 9.01 1.06
CA PHE A 82 -5.99 8.04 0.61
C PHE A 82 -5.67 7.10 1.77
N ILE A 83 -6.04 5.84 1.63
CA ILE A 83 -6.01 4.89 2.74
C ILE A 83 -5.95 3.44 2.22
N TRP A 84 -5.69 2.53 3.12
CA TRP A 84 -5.66 1.07 2.91
C TRP A 84 -6.88 0.36 3.50
N HIS A 85 -7.04 -0.90 3.11
CA HIS A 85 -8.05 -1.78 3.71
C HIS A 85 -7.75 -2.09 5.19
N PRO A 86 -8.79 -2.29 6.04
CA PRO A 86 -10.20 -2.40 5.68
C PRO A 86 -10.93 -1.06 5.50
N VAL A 87 -10.38 0.06 6.03
CA VAL A 87 -11.03 1.38 6.00
C VAL A 87 -11.40 1.81 4.58
N LEU A 88 -10.53 1.57 3.61
CA LEU A 88 -10.83 1.85 2.19
C LEU A 88 -12.14 1.18 1.73
N GLY A 89 -12.34 -0.09 2.08
CA GLY A 89 -13.56 -0.82 1.75
C GLY A 89 -14.82 -0.19 2.34
N ASP A 90 -14.73 0.25 3.59
CA ASP A 90 -15.85 0.92 4.26
C ASP A 90 -16.18 2.27 3.61
N LEU A 91 -15.17 3.07 3.22
CA LEU A 91 -15.40 4.33 2.51
C LEU A 91 -16.02 4.11 1.12
N LEU A 92 -15.59 3.09 0.38
CA LEU A 92 -16.16 2.74 -0.92
C LEU A 92 -17.61 2.30 -0.81
N ALA A 93 -17.98 1.60 0.27
CA ALA A 93 -19.35 1.22 0.57
C ALA A 93 -20.22 2.43 1.01
N ASP A 94 -19.59 3.44 1.64
CA ASP A 94 -20.26 4.66 2.13
C ASP A 94 -20.09 5.84 1.15
N ASN A 95 -20.79 5.78 0.03
CA ASN A 95 -20.80 6.85 -0.99
C ASN A 95 -19.42 7.17 -1.61
N GLY A 96 -18.45 6.26 -1.51
CA GLY A 96 -17.13 6.41 -2.11
C GLY A 96 -17.06 5.87 -3.54
N LYS A 97 -16.12 6.40 -4.31
CA LYS A 97 -15.64 5.83 -5.57
C LYS A 97 -14.13 5.86 -5.61
N LEU A 98 -13.55 4.86 -6.25
CA LEU A 98 -12.11 4.79 -6.47
C LEU A 98 -11.70 5.85 -7.50
N LEU A 99 -10.66 6.63 -7.20
CA LEU A 99 -10.08 7.61 -8.11
C LEU A 99 -8.71 7.17 -8.63
N LEU A 100 -7.86 6.61 -7.76
CA LEU A 100 -6.50 6.19 -8.09
C LEU A 100 -6.11 4.99 -7.23
N LYS A 101 -5.46 4.01 -7.83
CA LYS A 101 -4.71 2.96 -7.12
C LYS A 101 -3.24 3.38 -7.03
N THR A 102 -2.57 3.05 -5.93
CA THR A 102 -1.13 3.33 -5.79
C THR A 102 -0.32 2.71 -6.95
N GLY A 103 -0.72 1.53 -7.42
CA GLY A 103 -0.07 0.86 -8.54
C GLY A 103 -0.11 1.62 -9.86
N ASP A 104 -1.09 2.50 -10.07
CA ASP A 104 -1.20 3.31 -11.28
C ASP A 104 -0.03 4.30 -11.41
N LEU A 105 0.61 4.65 -10.29
CA LEU A 105 1.76 5.55 -10.24
C LEU A 105 3.04 4.93 -10.81
N ALA A 106 3.08 3.62 -10.98
CA ALA A 106 4.23 2.92 -11.55
C ALA A 106 4.55 3.42 -12.98
N ALA A 107 3.52 3.80 -13.75
CA ALA A 107 3.70 4.36 -15.09
C ALA A 107 4.46 5.70 -15.08
N SER A 108 4.44 6.44 -13.96
CA SER A 108 5.20 7.68 -13.75
C SER A 108 6.55 7.46 -13.06
N GLY A 109 6.96 6.19 -12.89
CA GLY A 109 8.20 5.82 -12.22
C GLY A 109 8.12 5.76 -10.69
N THR A 110 6.94 6.00 -10.10
CA THR A 110 6.75 5.95 -8.65
C THR A 110 6.36 4.54 -8.21
N LEU A 111 7.20 3.90 -7.41
CA LEU A 111 6.97 2.58 -6.86
C LEU A 111 6.79 2.67 -5.34
N VAL A 112 5.77 1.98 -4.83
CA VAL A 112 5.51 1.89 -3.39
C VAL A 112 5.53 0.41 -2.99
N PHE A 113 6.24 0.09 -1.90
CA PHE A 113 6.32 -1.28 -1.41
C PHE A 113 6.55 -1.30 0.10
N ASP A 114 6.22 -2.40 0.73
CA ASP A 114 6.61 -2.69 2.10
C ASP A 114 7.88 -3.54 2.10
N GLY A 115 8.73 -3.31 3.09
CA GLY A 115 9.98 -4.04 3.25
C GLY A 115 10.26 -4.43 4.69
N ILE A 116 10.82 -5.61 4.84
CA ILE A 116 11.28 -6.10 6.14
C ILE A 116 12.70 -5.59 6.37
N VAL A 117 12.91 -4.97 7.51
CA VAL A 117 14.22 -4.49 7.95
C VAL A 117 14.62 -5.19 9.23
N VAL A 118 15.91 -5.43 9.38
CA VAL A 118 16.49 -6.02 10.59
C VAL A 118 17.71 -5.20 11.02
N ARG A 119 17.87 -5.02 12.33
CA ARG A 119 19.08 -4.37 12.86
C ARG A 119 20.32 -5.22 12.54
N ASN A 120 21.40 -4.58 12.11
CA ASN A 120 22.64 -5.29 11.74
C ASN A 120 23.14 -6.17 12.88
N GLU A 121 23.17 -5.66 14.09
CA GLU A 121 23.57 -6.42 15.27
C GLU A 121 22.75 -7.71 15.47
N PHE A 122 21.42 -7.66 15.25
CA PHE A 122 20.57 -8.84 15.37
C PHE A 122 20.86 -9.85 14.25
N LYS A 123 21.03 -9.36 13.01
CA LYS A 123 21.37 -10.20 11.87
C LYS A 123 22.71 -10.94 12.07
N GLU A 124 23.70 -10.28 12.66
CA GLU A 124 25.02 -10.86 12.95
C GLU A 124 24.97 -11.87 14.08
N LYS A 125 24.21 -11.59 15.15
CA LYS A 125 24.10 -12.48 16.33
C LYS A 125 23.15 -13.65 16.11
N ARG A 126 22.10 -13.46 15.32
CA ARG A 126 21.02 -14.45 15.12
C ARG A 126 20.63 -14.58 13.65
N PRO A 127 21.59 -14.91 12.74
CA PRO A 127 21.27 -15.14 11.33
C PRO A 127 20.30 -16.31 11.14
N ASP A 128 20.33 -17.29 12.05
CA ASP A 128 19.41 -18.42 12.10
C ASP A 128 17.94 -17.98 12.19
N LEU A 129 17.63 -17.04 13.06
CA LEU A 129 16.27 -16.51 13.23
C LEU A 129 15.83 -15.67 12.04
N VAL A 130 16.72 -14.87 11.46
CA VAL A 130 16.43 -14.09 10.25
C VAL A 130 16.05 -15.03 9.10
N LEU A 131 16.83 -16.09 8.90
CA LEU A 131 16.54 -17.10 7.87
C LEU A 131 15.25 -17.88 8.15
N ALA A 132 14.99 -18.24 9.40
CA ALA A 132 13.74 -18.91 9.79
C ALA A 132 12.52 -18.03 9.48
N TYR A 133 12.59 -16.74 9.82
CA TYR A 133 11.52 -15.77 9.51
C TYR A 133 11.29 -15.65 8.01
N LEU A 134 12.34 -15.49 7.21
CA LEU A 134 12.22 -15.36 5.76
C LEU A 134 11.65 -16.61 5.09
N LYS A 135 12.04 -17.81 5.57
CA LYS A 135 11.48 -19.07 5.08
C LYS A 135 9.98 -19.18 5.39
N GLU A 136 9.58 -18.79 6.59
CA GLU A 136 8.16 -18.80 6.97
C GLU A 136 7.37 -17.77 6.19
N TYR A 137 7.94 -16.59 5.95
CA TYR A 137 7.32 -15.58 5.11
C TYR A 137 7.11 -16.08 3.67
N ASP A 138 8.13 -16.70 3.07
CA ASP A 138 8.02 -17.31 1.72
C ASP A 138 6.94 -18.39 1.67
N ARG A 139 6.87 -19.24 2.71
CA ARG A 139 5.81 -20.24 2.85
C ARG A 139 4.42 -19.60 2.88
N LEU A 140 4.26 -18.50 3.62
CA LEU A 140 3.01 -17.76 3.70
C LEU A 140 2.67 -17.07 2.37
N ALA A 141 3.65 -16.48 1.68
CA ALA A 141 3.44 -15.90 0.36
C ALA A 141 2.89 -16.93 -0.64
N MET A 142 3.46 -18.16 -0.62
CA MET A 142 2.96 -19.26 -1.45
C MET A 142 1.57 -19.75 -1.02
N LEU A 143 1.23 -19.68 0.27
CA LEU A 143 -0.09 -20.05 0.75
C LEU A 143 -1.16 -19.08 0.24
N TYR A 144 -0.87 -17.76 0.26
CA TYR A 144 -1.73 -16.74 -0.33
C TYR A 144 -2.06 -17.02 -1.80
N GLU A 145 -1.04 -17.41 -2.57
CA GLU A 145 -1.21 -17.69 -3.99
C GLU A 145 -1.97 -18.98 -4.27
N LYS A 146 -1.63 -20.05 -3.56
CA LYS A 146 -2.12 -21.42 -3.89
C LYS A 146 -3.36 -21.83 -3.11
N GLN A 147 -3.57 -21.30 -1.91
CA GLN A 147 -4.62 -21.72 -1.00
C GLN A 147 -5.24 -20.51 -0.27
N PRO A 148 -5.77 -19.52 -0.99
CA PRO A 148 -6.29 -18.29 -0.38
C PRO A 148 -7.44 -18.55 0.62
N GLN A 149 -8.21 -19.64 0.43
CA GLN A 149 -9.28 -20.01 1.36
C GLN A 149 -8.77 -20.39 2.76
N GLU A 150 -7.60 -21.03 2.86
CA GLU A 150 -6.98 -21.31 4.15
C GLU A 150 -6.52 -20.02 4.84
N VAL A 151 -6.04 -19.05 4.08
CA VAL A 151 -5.71 -17.72 4.60
C VAL A 151 -6.95 -17.00 5.11
N VAL A 152 -8.04 -16.99 4.34
CA VAL A 152 -9.33 -16.41 4.73
C VAL A 152 -9.83 -17.02 6.03
N LYS A 153 -9.81 -18.35 6.14
CA LYS A 153 -10.26 -19.07 7.33
C LYS A 153 -9.55 -18.64 8.61
N VAL A 154 -8.24 -18.36 8.51
CA VAL A 154 -7.43 -17.91 9.65
C VAL A 154 -7.62 -16.42 9.90
N LEU A 155 -7.62 -15.59 8.86
CA LEU A 155 -7.64 -14.14 9.01
C LEU A 155 -9.02 -13.56 9.34
N SER A 156 -10.11 -14.15 8.84
CA SER A 156 -11.47 -13.62 9.05
C SER A 156 -11.80 -13.38 10.53
N PRO A 157 -11.62 -14.36 11.43
CA PRO A 157 -11.88 -14.11 12.85
C PRO A 157 -10.89 -13.14 13.49
N TYR A 158 -9.61 -13.16 13.05
CA TYR A 158 -8.58 -12.26 13.56
C TYR A 158 -8.84 -10.80 13.19
N LEU A 159 -9.33 -10.54 11.98
CA LEU A 159 -9.65 -9.20 11.48
C LEU A 159 -11.09 -8.76 11.82
N ALA A 160 -11.89 -9.63 12.46
CA ALA A 160 -13.32 -9.42 12.70
C ALA A 160 -14.08 -9.07 11.40
N MET A 161 -13.75 -9.74 10.29
CA MET A 161 -14.33 -9.54 8.96
C MET A 161 -15.08 -10.79 8.51
N THR A 162 -16.06 -10.62 7.61
CA THR A 162 -16.68 -11.77 6.95
C THR A 162 -15.70 -12.45 6.00
N PRO A 163 -15.85 -13.75 5.68
CA PRO A 163 -14.98 -14.45 4.72
C PRO A 163 -14.88 -13.74 3.36
N GLU A 164 -15.99 -13.20 2.84
CA GLU A 164 -16.04 -12.46 1.59
C GLU A 164 -15.18 -11.19 1.65
N LYS A 165 -15.39 -10.35 2.68
CA LYS A 165 -14.58 -9.13 2.88
C LYS A 165 -13.11 -9.46 3.11
N THR A 166 -12.81 -10.56 3.79
CA THR A 166 -11.43 -11.02 3.98
C THR A 166 -10.81 -11.46 2.66
N MET A 167 -11.57 -12.17 1.81
CA MET A 167 -11.10 -12.54 0.47
C MET A 167 -10.81 -11.31 -0.38
N ASP A 168 -11.71 -10.33 -0.41
CA ASP A 168 -11.49 -9.07 -1.11
C ASP A 168 -10.22 -8.36 -0.61
N TYR A 169 -10.02 -8.34 0.71
CA TYR A 169 -8.83 -7.77 1.32
C TYR A 169 -7.55 -8.50 0.92
N ILE A 170 -7.49 -9.83 1.04
CA ILE A 170 -6.27 -10.57 0.69
C ILE A 170 -5.95 -10.52 -0.81
N ASN A 171 -6.95 -10.37 -1.68
CA ASN A 171 -6.76 -10.20 -3.11
C ASN A 171 -6.04 -8.88 -3.46
N THR A 172 -5.99 -7.91 -2.56
CA THR A 172 -5.19 -6.68 -2.74
C THR A 172 -3.74 -6.85 -2.31
N PHE A 173 -3.38 -7.98 -1.70
CA PHE A 173 -2.03 -8.30 -1.26
C PHE A 173 -1.28 -9.04 -2.36
N HIS A 174 -0.12 -8.53 -2.73
CA HIS A 174 0.77 -9.14 -3.71
C HIS A 174 2.11 -9.44 -3.02
N PRO A 175 2.19 -10.50 -2.18
CA PRO A 175 3.43 -10.87 -1.54
C PRO A 175 4.47 -11.25 -2.60
N VAL A 176 5.72 -10.86 -2.38
CA VAL A 176 6.82 -11.17 -3.30
C VAL A 176 7.54 -12.43 -2.82
N PRO A 177 7.46 -13.57 -3.53
CA PRO A 177 8.19 -14.78 -3.17
C PRO A 177 9.71 -14.54 -3.17
N VAL A 178 10.45 -15.23 -2.32
CA VAL A 178 11.92 -15.10 -2.20
C VAL A 178 12.63 -15.23 -3.55
N LYS A 179 12.20 -16.17 -4.37
CA LYS A 179 12.77 -16.40 -5.71
C LYS A 179 12.59 -15.18 -6.63
N GLU A 180 11.42 -14.55 -6.57
CA GLU A 180 11.15 -13.36 -7.37
C GLU A 180 11.90 -12.15 -6.80
N MET A 181 11.95 -12.02 -5.47
CA MET A 181 12.65 -10.93 -4.79
C MET A 181 14.15 -10.90 -5.13
N ALA A 182 14.78 -12.07 -5.33
CA ALA A 182 16.18 -12.18 -5.74
C ALA A 182 16.42 -11.85 -7.22
N SER A 183 15.35 -11.62 -8.01
CA SER A 183 15.48 -11.25 -9.43
C SER A 183 15.91 -9.80 -9.60
N ASP A 184 16.36 -9.47 -10.81
CA ASP A 184 16.77 -8.12 -11.19
C ASP A 184 15.62 -7.10 -11.14
N LYS A 185 14.38 -7.57 -11.19
CA LYS A 185 13.19 -6.71 -11.03
C LYS A 185 13.13 -6.08 -9.64
N TRP A 186 13.57 -6.79 -8.59
CA TRP A 186 13.44 -6.37 -7.19
C TRP A 186 14.79 -5.96 -6.58
N MET A 187 15.48 -6.87 -5.95
CA MET A 187 16.74 -6.58 -5.25
C MET A 187 17.98 -6.98 -6.06
N GLY A 188 17.83 -7.89 -7.02
CA GLY A 188 18.94 -8.51 -7.72
C GLY A 188 19.76 -9.45 -6.82
N LEU A 189 20.69 -10.18 -7.44
CA LEU A 189 21.69 -10.97 -6.71
C LEU A 189 22.87 -10.06 -6.30
N PRO A 190 23.64 -10.44 -5.27
CA PRO A 190 24.85 -9.74 -4.91
C PRO A 190 25.78 -9.55 -6.12
N GLY A 191 26.14 -8.31 -6.43
CA GLY A 191 26.97 -7.97 -7.59
C GLY A 191 26.21 -7.68 -8.88
N ALA A 192 24.88 -7.80 -8.92
CA ALA A 192 24.07 -7.36 -10.06
C ALA A 192 24.27 -5.86 -10.31
N LYS A 193 24.58 -5.50 -11.56
CA LYS A 193 24.72 -4.11 -11.98
C LYS A 193 23.36 -3.59 -12.44
N ASP A 194 22.96 -2.46 -11.92
CA ASP A 194 21.92 -1.58 -12.48
C ASP A 194 20.45 -1.98 -12.42
N THR A 195 20.02 -2.82 -11.49
CA THR A 195 18.66 -3.29 -11.52
C THR A 195 17.91 -3.24 -10.19
N GLY A 196 16.60 -3.18 -10.29
CA GLY A 196 15.65 -3.41 -9.22
C GLY A 196 15.08 -2.15 -8.58
N VAL A 197 14.02 -2.40 -7.84
CA VAL A 197 13.22 -1.41 -7.09
C VAL A 197 14.08 -0.52 -6.20
N LEU A 198 15.15 -1.06 -5.58
CA LEU A 198 16.01 -0.27 -4.70
C LEU A 198 16.72 0.89 -5.41
N ARG A 199 17.12 0.74 -6.67
CA ARG A 199 17.73 1.84 -7.43
C ARG A 199 16.72 2.86 -7.89
N THR A 200 15.54 2.40 -8.31
CA THR A 200 14.43 3.30 -8.64
C THR A 200 14.11 4.20 -7.45
N LEU A 201 14.14 3.65 -6.23
CA LEU A 201 13.92 4.44 -5.00
C LEU A 201 15.04 5.44 -4.71
N GLN A 202 16.30 5.11 -5.02
CA GLN A 202 17.41 6.05 -4.84
C GLN A 202 17.34 7.24 -5.80
N SER A 203 16.58 7.11 -6.89
CA SER A 203 16.40 8.14 -7.91
C SER A 203 15.11 8.97 -7.74
N GLN A 204 14.24 8.60 -6.82
CA GLN A 204 13.00 9.32 -6.44
C GLN A 204 13.26 10.34 -5.32
#